data_7bc19e6666dc0b02f2410761c866bc03
#
_entry.id   7bc19e6666dc0b02f2410761c866bc03
#
_cell.length_a   1.000
_cell.length_b   1.000
_cell.length_c   1.000
_cell.angle_alpha   90.00
_cell.angle_beta   90.00
_cell.angle_gamma   90.00
#
_symmetry.space_group_name_H-M   'P 1'
#
loop_
_entity.id
_entity.type
_entity.pdbx_description
1 polymer ?
#
loop_
_entity_poly.entity_id
_entity_poly.type
_entity_poly.pdbx_seq_one_letter_code
_entity_poly.pdbx_strand_id
1 'polypeptide(L)'
;MAIRAPRLAIDLGAGSGVLAGEASLQWEGTRFITVDIDSAAASAKFRQLRGRVFTHHTADALAKSLSETIGLPYGKADSGLCNPPYIRPRWRKHFGEILEDAGLSHVIPKLGCIQADVLFIAQNLRFLKSGGKLGLILPDGIIAGEKYAELRRTLATTHRIERVIELPRRIFRNTDAKAHIVVLLKDQQGHGDIRVQQLGNNGLLSQPIQLTADQAEQRLDYSYLASSLPANDICGGLVLRDVTLAIRRGAYSSSDRKNLSFPVFHTTDFVCGSAEVPAEFRLNKKNQRAANVPLAQAGDILLSRVGRNLEQKVCYVTEGVIAVSDCILVLRVEQRYQMRVFRYLTSTQGRAALLAASHGVGASFITTDAVLDLKF
;
A
#
# COMPACT_ATOMS: atom_id res chain seq x y z
N MET A 1 -4.39 -17.58 -24.63
CA MET A 1 -5.28 -18.58 -23.99
C MET A 1 -6.57 -17.89 -23.61
N ALA A 2 -7.70 -18.26 -24.20
CA ALA A 2 -9.01 -17.74 -23.81
C ALA A 2 -9.30 -18.15 -22.35
N ILE A 3 -9.54 -17.17 -21.48
CA ILE A 3 -9.92 -17.44 -20.09
C ILE A 3 -11.33 -18.04 -20.15
N ARG A 4 -11.48 -19.31 -19.79
CA ARG A 4 -12.79 -19.95 -19.72
C ARG A 4 -13.66 -19.21 -18.70
N ALA A 5 -14.82 -18.74 -19.10
CA ALA A 5 -15.75 -18.05 -18.22
C ALA A 5 -16.10 -18.94 -17.00
N PRO A 6 -16.13 -18.40 -15.77
CA PRO A 6 -16.55 -19.15 -14.59
C PRO A 6 -18.06 -19.47 -14.68
N ARG A 7 -18.51 -20.58 -14.08
CA ARG A 7 -19.94 -20.89 -13.99
C ARG A 7 -20.64 -20.04 -12.95
N LEU A 8 -19.94 -19.76 -11.84
CA LEU A 8 -20.44 -18.99 -10.71
C LEU A 8 -19.38 -18.01 -10.22
N ALA A 9 -19.73 -16.72 -10.22
CA ALA A 9 -18.93 -15.65 -9.66
C ALA A 9 -19.65 -14.97 -8.49
N ILE A 10 -18.87 -14.58 -7.46
CA ILE A 10 -19.36 -13.82 -6.31
C ILE A 10 -18.68 -12.45 -6.25
N ASP A 11 -19.45 -11.40 -5.88
CA ASP A 11 -18.93 -10.05 -5.66
C ASP A 11 -19.39 -9.58 -4.26
N LEU A 12 -18.48 -9.59 -3.30
CA LEU A 12 -18.73 -9.19 -1.91
C LEU A 12 -18.37 -7.71 -1.73
N GLY A 13 -19.33 -6.90 -1.28
CA GLY A 13 -19.20 -5.44 -1.25
C GLY A 13 -19.35 -4.85 -2.65
N ALA A 14 -20.34 -5.34 -3.39
CA ALA A 14 -20.53 -5.04 -4.82
C ALA A 14 -20.81 -3.56 -5.11
N GLY A 15 -21.26 -2.77 -4.12
CA GLY A 15 -21.65 -1.39 -4.30
C GLY A 15 -22.66 -1.26 -5.44
N SER A 16 -22.39 -0.35 -6.38
CA SER A 16 -23.22 -0.18 -7.57
C SER A 16 -23.09 -1.29 -8.63
N GLY A 17 -22.37 -2.39 -8.34
CA GLY A 17 -22.23 -3.55 -9.23
C GLY A 17 -21.31 -3.35 -10.43
N VAL A 18 -20.39 -2.41 -10.37
CA VAL A 18 -19.47 -2.10 -11.49
C VAL A 18 -18.62 -3.29 -11.88
N LEU A 19 -17.98 -3.95 -10.89
CA LEU A 19 -17.08 -5.08 -11.16
C LEU A 19 -17.83 -6.26 -11.77
N ALA A 20 -18.91 -6.69 -11.14
CA ALA A 20 -19.75 -7.78 -11.65
C ALA A 20 -20.38 -7.43 -13.01
N GLY A 21 -20.80 -6.17 -13.20
CA GLY A 21 -21.35 -5.67 -14.46
C GLY A 21 -20.34 -5.77 -15.60
N GLU A 22 -19.14 -5.23 -15.43
CA GLU A 22 -18.10 -5.29 -16.47
C GLU A 22 -17.62 -6.73 -16.72
N ALA A 23 -17.48 -7.53 -15.66
CA ALA A 23 -17.12 -8.94 -15.80
C ALA A 23 -18.18 -9.72 -16.61
N SER A 24 -19.47 -9.41 -16.44
CA SER A 24 -20.57 -10.06 -17.17
C SER A 24 -20.54 -9.80 -18.68
N LEU A 25 -19.88 -8.72 -19.12
CA LEU A 25 -19.68 -8.45 -20.56
C LEU A 25 -18.67 -9.44 -21.18
N GLN A 26 -17.75 -9.94 -20.36
CA GLN A 26 -16.67 -10.84 -20.80
C GLN A 26 -16.96 -12.32 -20.49
N TRP A 27 -17.76 -12.59 -19.45
CA TRP A 27 -18.05 -13.94 -18.93
C TRP A 27 -19.47 -14.35 -19.28
N GLU A 28 -19.69 -14.68 -20.54
CA GLU A 28 -20.98 -15.15 -21.02
C GLU A 28 -21.41 -16.45 -20.32
N GLY A 29 -22.68 -16.54 -19.92
CA GLY A 29 -23.24 -17.68 -19.22
C GLY A 29 -22.87 -17.81 -17.73
N THR A 30 -22.09 -16.87 -17.19
CA THR A 30 -21.76 -16.87 -15.77
C THR A 30 -22.94 -16.41 -14.92
N ARG A 31 -23.26 -17.16 -13.87
CA ARG A 31 -24.16 -16.73 -12.80
C ARG A 31 -23.38 -15.87 -11.80
N PHE A 32 -23.91 -14.67 -11.50
CA PHE A 32 -23.35 -13.75 -10.53
C PHE A 32 -24.18 -13.70 -9.26
N ILE A 33 -23.55 -13.82 -8.11
CA ILE A 33 -24.12 -13.51 -6.80
C ILE A 33 -23.41 -12.28 -6.27
N THR A 34 -24.16 -11.22 -6.03
CA THR A 34 -23.61 -9.95 -5.54
C THR A 34 -24.20 -9.62 -4.18
N VAL A 35 -23.36 -9.13 -3.26
CA VAL A 35 -23.74 -8.82 -1.88
C VAL A 35 -23.29 -7.41 -1.56
N ASP A 36 -24.20 -6.59 -1.04
CA ASP A 36 -23.86 -5.29 -0.46
C ASP A 36 -24.79 -4.97 0.72
N ILE A 37 -24.30 -4.20 1.67
CA ILE A 37 -25.09 -3.75 2.82
C ILE A 37 -26.02 -2.60 2.46
N ASP A 38 -25.68 -1.83 1.42
CA ASP A 38 -26.46 -0.69 0.94
C ASP A 38 -27.50 -1.14 -0.08
N SER A 39 -28.76 -1.13 0.34
CA SER A 39 -29.90 -1.46 -0.54
C SER A 39 -30.08 -0.49 -1.72
N ALA A 40 -29.61 0.76 -1.58
CA ALA A 40 -29.75 1.78 -2.62
C ALA A 40 -28.70 1.63 -3.74
N ALA A 41 -27.51 1.16 -3.40
CA ALA A 41 -26.38 1.05 -4.32
C ALA A 41 -26.66 0.07 -5.48
N ALA A 42 -27.33 -1.03 -5.22
CA ALA A 42 -27.57 -2.11 -6.17
C ALA A 42 -28.68 -1.84 -7.21
N SER A 43 -29.61 -0.96 -6.90
CA SER A 43 -30.89 -0.88 -7.62
C SER A 43 -30.80 -0.30 -9.04
N ALA A 44 -29.82 0.55 -9.35
CA ALA A 44 -29.77 1.28 -10.62
C ALA A 44 -29.07 0.50 -11.76
N LYS A 45 -27.92 -0.12 -11.52
CA LYS A 45 -27.16 -0.81 -12.58
C LYS A 45 -27.63 -2.24 -12.83
N PHE A 46 -28.03 -2.98 -11.80
CA PHE A 46 -28.53 -4.35 -11.99
C PHE A 46 -29.82 -4.40 -12.78
N ARG A 47 -30.65 -3.35 -12.76
CA ARG A 47 -31.83 -3.23 -13.64
C ARG A 47 -31.48 -3.13 -15.13
N GLN A 48 -30.30 -2.61 -15.48
CA GLN A 48 -29.83 -2.48 -16.86
C GLN A 48 -29.27 -3.79 -17.44
N LEU A 49 -28.92 -4.75 -16.57
CA LEU A 49 -28.34 -6.04 -16.94
C LEU A 49 -29.41 -7.12 -17.19
N ARG A 50 -30.63 -6.71 -17.55
CA ARG A 50 -31.76 -7.63 -17.88
C ARG A 50 -31.33 -8.66 -18.92
N GLY A 51 -31.54 -9.94 -18.62
CA GLY A 51 -31.16 -11.07 -19.47
C GLY A 51 -29.90 -11.81 -19.03
N ARG A 52 -29.17 -11.32 -18.01
CA ARG A 52 -28.01 -12.00 -17.41
C ARG A 52 -28.39 -12.58 -16.05
N VAL A 53 -27.73 -13.65 -15.65
CA VAL A 53 -28.07 -14.37 -14.41
C VAL A 53 -27.41 -13.69 -13.21
N PHE A 54 -28.04 -12.62 -12.71
CA PHE A 54 -27.64 -11.92 -11.49
C PHE A 54 -28.61 -12.18 -10.35
N THR A 55 -28.07 -12.54 -9.18
CA THR A 55 -28.81 -12.55 -7.92
C THR A 55 -28.14 -11.57 -6.97
N HIS A 56 -28.83 -10.51 -6.59
CA HIS A 56 -28.33 -9.52 -5.62
C HIS A 56 -28.95 -9.75 -4.26
N HIS A 57 -28.13 -9.71 -3.22
CA HIS A 57 -28.56 -9.79 -1.83
C HIS A 57 -28.13 -8.53 -1.07
N THR A 58 -29.11 -7.86 -0.46
CA THR A 58 -28.82 -6.81 0.54
C THR A 58 -28.50 -7.46 1.86
N ALA A 59 -27.20 -7.57 2.18
CA ALA A 59 -26.72 -8.23 3.38
C ALA A 59 -25.33 -7.73 3.79
N ASP A 60 -24.97 -7.91 5.05
CA ASP A 60 -23.60 -7.70 5.52
C ASP A 60 -22.71 -8.85 5.03
N ALA A 61 -21.77 -8.55 4.14
CA ALA A 61 -20.83 -9.52 3.59
C ALA A 61 -19.96 -10.23 4.66
N LEU A 62 -19.86 -9.67 5.86
CA LEU A 62 -19.16 -10.24 7.00
C LEU A 62 -20.09 -10.87 8.05
N ALA A 63 -21.38 -11.06 7.72
CA ALA A 63 -22.31 -11.72 8.64
C ALA A 63 -21.99 -13.21 8.80
N LYS A 64 -22.21 -13.75 9.99
CA LYS A 64 -22.03 -15.19 10.29
C LYS A 64 -22.90 -16.09 9.41
N SER A 65 -24.15 -15.67 9.17
CA SER A 65 -25.16 -16.38 8.39
C SER A 65 -25.12 -16.07 6.90
N LEU A 66 -24.07 -15.43 6.38
CA LEU A 66 -24.04 -14.99 4.97
C LEU A 66 -24.27 -16.14 3.99
N SER A 67 -23.62 -17.27 4.21
CA SER A 67 -23.75 -18.47 3.34
C SER A 67 -25.23 -18.93 3.21
N GLU A 68 -25.96 -18.93 4.32
CA GLU A 68 -27.38 -19.28 4.39
C GLU A 68 -28.24 -18.18 3.73
N THR A 69 -27.95 -16.93 4.02
CA THR A 69 -28.67 -15.77 3.50
C THR A 69 -28.65 -15.70 1.97
N ILE A 70 -27.49 -16.01 1.37
CA ILE A 70 -27.34 -15.95 -0.12
C ILE A 70 -27.57 -17.31 -0.79
N GLY A 71 -27.84 -18.38 -0.01
CA GLY A 71 -28.06 -19.72 -0.52
C GLY A 71 -26.83 -20.32 -1.24
N LEU A 72 -25.63 -19.91 -0.84
CA LEU A 72 -24.37 -20.39 -1.40
C LEU A 72 -23.50 -21.00 -0.32
N PRO A 73 -23.32 -22.33 -0.30
CA PRO A 73 -22.36 -22.99 0.60
C PRO A 73 -20.93 -22.53 0.31
N TYR A 74 -20.08 -22.53 1.35
CA TYR A 74 -18.65 -22.26 1.20
C TYR A 74 -17.99 -23.27 0.24
N GLY A 75 -16.92 -22.86 -0.44
CA GLY A 75 -16.18 -23.70 -1.37
C GLY A 75 -16.87 -23.97 -2.71
N LYS A 76 -17.85 -23.18 -3.13
CA LYS A 76 -18.65 -23.42 -4.35
C LYS A 76 -18.46 -22.41 -5.46
N ALA A 77 -17.98 -21.20 -5.19
CA ALA A 77 -17.74 -20.19 -6.22
C ALA A 77 -16.50 -20.51 -7.06
N ASP A 78 -16.62 -20.36 -8.38
CA ASP A 78 -15.47 -20.52 -9.29
C ASP A 78 -14.57 -19.27 -9.29
N SER A 79 -15.18 -18.10 -9.13
CA SER A 79 -14.47 -16.83 -9.14
C SER A 79 -15.06 -15.86 -8.11
N GLY A 80 -14.20 -14.99 -7.57
CA GLY A 80 -14.57 -13.86 -6.74
C GLY A 80 -14.07 -12.56 -7.33
N LEU A 81 -14.87 -11.52 -7.20
CA LEU A 81 -14.50 -10.14 -7.48
C LEU A 81 -14.71 -9.35 -6.20
N CYS A 82 -13.81 -8.45 -5.84
CA CYS A 82 -14.02 -7.65 -4.66
C CYS A 82 -13.20 -6.37 -4.68
N ASN A 83 -13.86 -5.26 -4.39
CA ASN A 83 -13.24 -4.00 -4.01
C ASN A 83 -13.69 -3.71 -2.57
N PRO A 84 -12.97 -4.21 -1.56
CA PRO A 84 -13.40 -4.14 -0.17
C PRO A 84 -13.44 -2.69 0.32
N PRO A 85 -14.32 -2.35 1.29
CA PRO A 85 -14.32 -1.03 1.89
C PRO A 85 -13.05 -0.82 2.73
N TYR A 86 -12.40 0.34 2.58
CA TYR A 86 -11.15 0.69 3.30
C TYR A 86 -11.48 1.32 4.66
N ILE A 87 -12.14 0.55 5.51
CA ILE A 87 -12.57 0.96 6.86
C ILE A 87 -12.08 -0.02 7.92
N ARG A 88 -12.11 0.42 9.17
CA ARG A 88 -11.91 -0.46 10.33
C ARG A 88 -13.28 -0.83 10.91
N PRO A 89 -13.74 -2.08 10.73
CA PRO A 89 -15.01 -2.51 11.28
C PRO A 89 -14.89 -2.66 12.81
N ARG A 90 -16.02 -2.50 13.52
CA ARG A 90 -16.09 -2.89 14.92
C ARG A 90 -15.91 -4.41 15.01
N TRP A 91 -14.97 -4.87 15.85
CA TRP A 91 -14.68 -6.30 16.02
C TRP A 91 -15.93 -7.07 16.45
N ARG A 92 -16.16 -8.21 15.81
CA ARG A 92 -17.20 -9.20 16.17
C ARG A 92 -16.54 -10.56 16.37
N LYS A 93 -17.03 -11.35 17.35
CA LYS A 93 -16.42 -12.64 17.72
C LYS A 93 -16.25 -13.60 16.53
N HIS A 94 -17.24 -13.67 15.64
CA HIS A 94 -17.20 -14.56 14.47
C HIS A 94 -16.20 -14.13 13.38
N PHE A 95 -15.58 -12.96 13.46
CA PHE A 95 -14.48 -12.60 12.56
C PHE A 95 -13.26 -13.50 12.76
N GLY A 96 -13.05 -14.02 13.99
CA GLY A 96 -12.05 -15.06 14.24
C GLY A 96 -12.30 -16.32 13.41
N GLU A 97 -13.56 -16.80 13.36
CA GLU A 97 -13.96 -17.96 12.54
C GLU A 97 -13.73 -17.70 11.05
N ILE A 98 -14.03 -16.49 10.54
CA ILE A 98 -13.78 -16.12 9.14
C ILE A 98 -12.28 -16.23 8.79
N LEU A 99 -11.42 -15.73 9.68
CA LEU A 99 -9.96 -15.76 9.48
C LEU A 99 -9.41 -17.19 9.60
N GLU A 100 -9.89 -17.97 10.56
CA GLU A 100 -9.46 -19.34 10.81
C GLU A 100 -9.80 -20.25 9.62
N ASP A 101 -11.05 -20.22 9.15
CA ASP A 101 -11.50 -20.99 7.99
C ASP A 101 -10.75 -20.64 6.69
N ALA A 102 -10.25 -19.39 6.59
CA ALA A 102 -9.43 -18.95 5.47
C ALA A 102 -7.92 -19.19 5.67
N GLY A 103 -7.50 -19.78 6.80
CA GLY A 103 -6.09 -19.99 7.13
C GLY A 103 -5.32 -18.71 7.45
N LEU A 104 -6.02 -17.62 7.82
CA LEU A 104 -5.44 -16.28 8.03
C LEU A 104 -5.44 -15.84 9.49
N SER A 105 -5.74 -16.69 10.47
CA SER A 105 -5.81 -16.32 11.89
C SER A 105 -4.46 -15.88 12.46
N HIS A 106 -3.36 -16.36 11.93
CA HIS A 106 -2.00 -16.09 12.39
C HIS A 106 -1.37 -14.81 11.78
N VAL A 107 -1.93 -14.30 10.67
CA VAL A 107 -1.29 -13.21 9.90
C VAL A 107 -1.45 -11.82 10.54
N ILE A 108 -2.19 -11.70 11.63
CA ILE A 108 -2.44 -10.42 12.28
C ILE A 108 -2.20 -10.52 13.79
N PRO A 109 -1.16 -9.87 14.32
CA PRO A 109 -0.76 -9.98 15.73
C PRO A 109 -1.81 -9.45 16.73
N LYS A 110 -2.72 -8.58 16.29
CA LYS A 110 -3.75 -7.95 17.15
C LYS A 110 -5.10 -7.94 16.45
N LEU A 111 -5.97 -8.88 16.81
CA LEU A 111 -7.31 -9.03 16.25
C LEU A 111 -8.16 -7.74 16.25
N GLY A 112 -8.07 -6.91 17.29
CA GLY A 112 -8.82 -5.64 17.36
C GLY A 112 -8.38 -4.54 16.37
N CYS A 113 -7.32 -4.77 15.59
CA CYS A 113 -6.76 -3.81 14.63
C CYS A 113 -6.93 -4.22 13.16
N ILE A 114 -7.77 -5.21 12.86
CA ILE A 114 -8.00 -5.71 11.51
C ILE A 114 -8.83 -4.70 10.71
N GLN A 115 -8.42 -4.47 9.47
CA GLN A 115 -9.19 -3.69 8.51
C GLN A 115 -10.17 -4.59 7.75
N ALA A 116 -11.22 -4.01 7.20
CA ALA A 116 -12.26 -4.74 6.49
C ALA A 116 -11.70 -5.48 5.27
N ASP A 117 -10.73 -4.92 4.57
CA ASP A 117 -10.09 -5.52 3.39
C ASP A 117 -9.54 -6.93 3.68
N VAL A 118 -8.88 -7.15 4.82
CA VAL A 118 -8.38 -8.48 5.21
C VAL A 118 -9.52 -9.47 5.49
N LEU A 119 -10.58 -9.00 6.16
CA LEU A 119 -11.77 -9.83 6.42
C LEU A 119 -12.49 -10.19 5.11
N PHE A 120 -12.54 -9.25 4.16
CA PHE A 120 -13.12 -9.51 2.84
C PHE A 120 -12.27 -10.49 2.01
N ILE A 121 -10.94 -10.42 2.09
CA ILE A 121 -10.05 -11.44 1.50
C ILE A 121 -10.40 -12.81 2.07
N ALA A 122 -10.44 -12.94 3.41
CA ALA A 122 -10.76 -14.18 4.09
C ALA A 122 -12.16 -14.70 3.71
N GLN A 123 -13.17 -13.86 3.71
CA GLN A 123 -14.54 -14.25 3.37
C GLN A 123 -14.66 -14.72 1.91
N ASN A 124 -14.01 -14.06 0.97
CA ASN A 124 -13.97 -14.51 -0.42
C ASN A 124 -13.27 -15.87 -0.55
N LEU A 125 -12.15 -16.08 0.15
CA LEU A 125 -11.46 -17.37 0.17
C LEU A 125 -12.35 -18.50 0.69
N ARG A 126 -13.21 -18.25 1.69
CA ARG A 126 -14.18 -19.24 2.17
C ARG A 126 -15.17 -19.67 1.08
N PHE A 127 -15.72 -18.73 0.31
CA PHE A 127 -16.69 -19.03 -0.75
C PHE A 127 -16.07 -19.72 -1.97
N LEU A 128 -14.82 -19.43 -2.29
CA LEU A 128 -14.14 -19.99 -3.45
C LEU A 128 -13.87 -21.50 -3.27
N LYS A 129 -14.07 -22.26 -4.34
CA LYS A 129 -13.56 -23.63 -4.43
C LYS A 129 -12.02 -23.64 -4.53
N SER A 130 -11.39 -24.77 -4.26
CA SER A 130 -9.96 -24.95 -4.54
C SER A 130 -9.68 -24.73 -6.04
N GLY A 131 -8.61 -23.98 -6.36
CA GLY A 131 -8.31 -23.51 -7.73
C GLY A 131 -9.19 -22.37 -8.22
N GLY A 132 -10.14 -21.87 -7.44
CA GLY A 132 -10.96 -20.71 -7.77
C GLY A 132 -10.11 -19.43 -7.82
N LYS A 133 -10.50 -18.49 -8.70
CA LYS A 133 -9.80 -17.21 -8.89
C LYS A 133 -10.45 -16.08 -8.12
N LEU A 134 -9.65 -15.23 -7.50
CA LEU A 134 -10.08 -14.02 -6.80
C LEU A 134 -9.39 -12.80 -7.39
N GLY A 135 -10.19 -11.87 -7.92
CA GLY A 135 -9.73 -10.55 -8.32
C GLY A 135 -10.05 -9.53 -7.24
N LEU A 136 -9.03 -8.88 -6.70
CA LEU A 136 -9.11 -7.92 -5.60
C LEU A 136 -8.60 -6.56 -6.03
N ILE A 137 -9.25 -5.49 -5.57
CA ILE A 137 -8.67 -4.15 -5.58
C ILE A 137 -8.24 -3.83 -4.14
N LEU A 138 -6.94 -3.76 -3.90
CA LEU A 138 -6.38 -3.60 -2.56
C LEU A 138 -5.62 -2.28 -2.42
N PRO A 139 -5.65 -1.66 -1.22
CA PRO A 139 -4.89 -0.46 -0.94
C PRO A 139 -3.40 -0.76 -0.85
N ASP A 140 -2.58 0.25 -1.13
CA ASP A 140 -1.13 0.18 -1.08
C ASP A 140 -0.57 -0.35 0.26
N GLY A 141 -1.26 -0.07 1.37
CA GLY A 141 -0.85 -0.56 2.68
C GLY A 141 -0.73 -2.08 2.79
N ILE A 142 -1.62 -2.86 2.12
CA ILE A 142 -1.53 -4.33 2.09
C ILE A 142 -0.37 -4.79 1.21
N ILE A 143 -0.15 -4.10 0.10
CA ILE A 143 0.82 -4.47 -0.94
C ILE A 143 2.26 -4.14 -0.52
N ALA A 144 2.47 -3.01 0.15
CA ALA A 144 3.79 -2.48 0.47
C ALA A 144 4.09 -2.36 1.98
N GLY A 145 3.05 -2.35 2.84
CA GLY A 145 3.23 -2.11 4.27
C GLY A 145 3.83 -3.29 5.01
N GLU A 146 4.81 -3.03 5.88
CA GLU A 146 5.49 -4.03 6.72
C GLU A 146 4.51 -4.83 7.60
N LYS A 147 3.51 -4.17 8.14
CA LYS A 147 2.46 -4.79 8.97
C LYS A 147 1.80 -6.01 8.30
N TYR A 148 1.75 -6.05 6.98
CA TYR A 148 1.08 -7.10 6.21
C TYR A 148 2.06 -8.04 5.49
N ALA A 149 3.33 -8.06 5.87
CA ALA A 149 4.35 -8.96 5.33
C ALA A 149 3.91 -10.43 5.42
N GLU A 150 3.48 -10.85 6.61
CA GLU A 150 3.02 -12.22 6.85
C GLU A 150 1.74 -12.57 6.06
N LEU A 151 0.81 -11.62 5.90
CA LEU A 151 -0.36 -11.82 5.04
C LEU A 151 0.07 -12.07 3.58
N ARG A 152 0.97 -11.25 3.04
CA ARG A 152 1.47 -11.44 1.67
C ARG A 152 2.17 -12.77 1.50
N ARG A 153 3.03 -13.14 2.47
CA ARG A 153 3.71 -14.43 2.48
C ARG A 153 2.70 -15.58 2.45
N THR A 154 1.71 -15.56 3.33
CA THR A 154 0.67 -16.60 3.40
C THR A 154 -0.15 -16.68 2.10
N LEU A 155 -0.56 -15.54 1.54
CA LEU A 155 -1.29 -15.52 0.27
C LEU A 155 -0.44 -16.03 -0.91
N ALA A 156 0.88 -15.84 -0.87
CA ALA A 156 1.78 -16.30 -1.93
C ALA A 156 2.15 -17.80 -1.79
N THR A 157 2.24 -18.33 -0.57
CA THR A 157 2.71 -19.71 -0.31
C THR A 157 1.57 -20.71 -0.17
N THR A 158 0.50 -20.38 0.56
CA THR A 158 -0.67 -21.26 0.73
C THR A 158 -1.60 -21.23 -0.48
N HIS A 159 -1.73 -20.05 -1.06
CA HIS A 159 -2.42 -19.83 -2.32
C HIS A 159 -1.38 -19.47 -3.40
N ARG A 160 -1.83 -18.92 -4.51
CA ARG A 160 -0.93 -18.41 -5.55
C ARG A 160 -1.33 -16.99 -5.94
N ILE A 161 -0.50 -16.03 -5.67
CA ILE A 161 -0.62 -14.71 -6.31
C ILE A 161 -0.14 -14.84 -7.75
N GLU A 162 -1.05 -14.78 -8.71
CA GLU A 162 -0.71 -14.88 -10.14
C GLU A 162 -0.18 -13.56 -10.68
N ARG A 163 -0.82 -12.46 -10.26
CA ARG A 163 -0.51 -11.12 -10.79
C ARG A 163 -0.84 -10.03 -9.79
N VAL A 164 0.00 -8.99 -9.79
CA VAL A 164 -0.27 -7.72 -9.12
C VAL A 164 -0.13 -6.60 -10.15
N ILE A 165 -1.12 -5.72 -10.25
CA ILE A 165 -1.09 -4.57 -11.15
C ILE A 165 -1.22 -3.31 -10.32
N GLU A 166 -0.18 -2.51 -10.30
CA GLU A 166 -0.19 -1.18 -9.70
C GLU A 166 -1.02 -0.23 -10.57
N LEU A 167 -2.00 0.42 -9.98
CA LEU A 167 -2.89 1.36 -10.66
C LEU A 167 -2.33 2.79 -10.61
N PRO A 168 -2.62 3.63 -11.64
CA PRO A 168 -2.27 5.04 -11.59
C PRO A 168 -2.89 5.73 -10.38
N ARG A 169 -2.20 6.71 -9.81
CA ARG A 169 -2.78 7.57 -8.77
C ARG A 169 -4.01 8.30 -9.33
N ARG A 170 -4.98 8.59 -8.46
CA ARG A 170 -6.23 9.31 -8.82
C ARG A 170 -7.14 8.57 -9.79
N ILE A 171 -6.97 7.26 -9.96
CA ILE A 171 -7.89 6.45 -10.77
C ILE A 171 -9.29 6.40 -10.16
N PHE A 172 -9.39 6.52 -8.84
CA PHE A 172 -10.66 6.58 -8.13
C PHE A 172 -11.04 8.04 -7.85
N ARG A 173 -12.33 8.36 -8.07
CA ARG A 173 -12.87 9.69 -7.73
C ARG A 173 -12.75 9.91 -6.22
N ASN A 174 -12.37 11.12 -5.82
CA ASN A 174 -12.32 11.59 -4.43
C ASN A 174 -11.23 10.96 -3.54
N THR A 175 -10.23 10.26 -4.09
CA THR A 175 -9.10 9.77 -3.31
C THR A 175 -7.80 9.78 -4.12
N ASP A 176 -6.71 10.16 -3.46
CA ASP A 176 -5.34 10.04 -3.98
C ASP A 176 -4.72 8.68 -3.62
N ALA A 177 -5.52 7.76 -3.06
CA ALA A 177 -5.03 6.47 -2.60
C ALA A 177 -4.42 5.66 -3.76
N LYS A 178 -3.21 5.15 -3.55
CA LYS A 178 -2.58 4.17 -4.43
C LYS A 178 -3.26 2.83 -4.20
N ALA A 179 -3.68 2.18 -5.27
CA ALA A 179 -4.35 0.89 -5.22
C ALA A 179 -3.76 -0.08 -6.24
N HIS A 180 -4.01 -1.35 -6.04
CA HIS A 180 -3.47 -2.44 -6.85
C HIS A 180 -4.57 -3.47 -7.15
N ILE A 181 -4.54 -4.04 -8.34
CA ILE A 181 -5.33 -5.22 -8.66
C ILE A 181 -4.48 -6.44 -8.33
N VAL A 182 -5.00 -7.34 -7.51
CA VAL A 182 -4.38 -8.63 -7.19
C VAL A 182 -5.22 -9.75 -7.73
N VAL A 183 -4.60 -10.67 -8.46
CA VAL A 183 -5.23 -11.91 -8.92
C VAL A 183 -4.63 -13.07 -8.16
N LEU A 184 -5.48 -13.77 -7.41
CA LEU A 184 -5.14 -14.87 -6.53
C LEU A 184 -5.84 -16.16 -7.00
N LEU A 185 -5.15 -17.30 -6.92
CA LEU A 185 -5.75 -18.64 -7.06
C LEU A 185 -5.73 -19.32 -5.70
N LYS A 186 -6.91 -19.79 -5.27
CA LYS A 186 -7.05 -20.47 -3.98
C LYS A 186 -6.41 -21.86 -4.01
N ASP A 187 -5.69 -22.23 -2.94
CA ASP A 187 -5.10 -23.57 -2.70
C ASP A 187 -4.21 -24.09 -3.85
N GLN A 188 -3.57 -23.18 -4.57
CA GLN A 188 -2.57 -23.50 -5.57
C GLN A 188 -1.20 -23.17 -4.98
N GLN A 189 -0.63 -24.12 -4.22
CA GLN A 189 0.70 -23.93 -3.61
C GLN A 189 1.72 -23.54 -4.67
N GLY A 190 2.38 -22.43 -4.42
CA GLY A 190 3.06 -21.66 -5.42
C GLY A 190 4.32 -22.27 -6.01
N HIS A 191 4.21 -22.81 -7.21
CA HIS A 191 5.34 -23.10 -8.09
C HIS A 191 5.28 -22.15 -9.31
N GLY A 192 5.23 -20.86 -9.11
CA GLY A 192 5.21 -19.93 -10.22
C GLY A 192 5.49 -18.50 -9.77
N ASP A 193 6.18 -17.76 -10.64
CA ASP A 193 6.49 -16.38 -10.38
C ASP A 193 5.25 -15.51 -10.32
N ILE A 194 5.27 -14.56 -9.41
CA ILE A 194 4.28 -13.51 -9.30
C ILE A 194 4.63 -12.44 -10.33
N ARG A 195 3.71 -12.14 -11.23
CA ARG A 195 3.90 -11.06 -12.22
C ARG A 195 3.46 -9.73 -11.65
N VAL A 196 4.39 -8.83 -11.43
CA VAL A 196 4.10 -7.47 -10.96
C VAL A 196 4.25 -6.49 -12.13
N GLN A 197 3.21 -5.71 -12.38
CA GLN A 197 3.12 -4.76 -13.48
C GLN A 197 2.53 -3.43 -13.02
N GLN A 198 2.70 -2.38 -13.81
CA GLN A 198 2.04 -1.10 -13.62
C GLN A 198 1.13 -0.80 -14.81
N LEU A 199 -0.07 -0.30 -14.54
CA LEU A 199 -0.95 0.26 -15.56
C LEU A 199 -0.55 1.73 -15.81
N GLY A 200 -0.12 2.03 -17.02
CA GLY A 200 0.19 3.40 -17.42
C GLY A 200 -1.08 4.23 -17.66
N ASN A 201 -0.94 5.57 -17.64
CA ASN A 201 -2.05 6.48 -17.97
C ASN A 201 -2.57 6.31 -19.41
N ASN A 202 -1.80 5.69 -20.28
CA ASN A 202 -2.18 5.32 -21.64
C ASN A 202 -2.97 4.00 -21.73
N GLY A 203 -3.29 3.38 -20.60
CA GLY A 203 -3.99 2.10 -20.52
C GLY A 203 -3.14 0.86 -20.81
N LEU A 204 -1.82 1.01 -21.04
CA LEU A 204 -0.94 -0.10 -21.31
C LEU A 204 -0.25 -0.61 -20.04
N LEU A 205 -0.03 -1.93 -19.97
CA LEU A 205 0.74 -2.55 -18.90
C LEU A 205 2.22 -2.45 -19.18
N SER A 206 3.01 -2.19 -18.14
CA SER A 206 4.48 -2.26 -18.18
C SER A 206 4.97 -3.69 -18.46
N GLN A 207 6.25 -3.83 -18.77
CA GLN A 207 6.90 -5.14 -18.71
C GLN A 207 6.79 -5.73 -17.32
N PRO A 208 6.49 -7.03 -17.17
CA PRO A 208 6.33 -7.65 -15.86
C PRO A 208 7.68 -7.83 -15.16
N ILE A 209 7.70 -7.54 -13.86
CA ILE A 209 8.76 -7.97 -12.95
C ILE A 209 8.28 -9.29 -12.34
N GLN A 210 9.14 -10.30 -12.40
CA GLN A 210 8.86 -11.63 -11.84
C GLN A 210 9.40 -11.68 -10.41
N LEU A 211 8.57 -12.17 -9.48
CA LEU A 211 8.94 -12.39 -8.08
C LEU A 211 8.63 -13.82 -7.66
N THR A 212 9.45 -14.37 -6.81
CA THR A 212 9.15 -15.62 -6.10
C THR A 212 8.16 -15.37 -4.95
N ALA A 213 7.55 -16.44 -4.43
CA ALA A 213 6.66 -16.35 -3.28
C ALA A 213 7.35 -15.75 -2.04
N ASP A 214 8.63 -16.08 -1.82
CA ASP A 214 9.41 -15.54 -0.70
C ASP A 214 9.66 -14.03 -0.81
N GLN A 215 9.87 -13.54 -2.02
CA GLN A 215 10.04 -12.10 -2.26
C GLN A 215 8.74 -11.31 -2.03
N ALA A 216 7.58 -11.95 -2.10
CA ALA A 216 6.27 -11.32 -1.85
C ALA A 216 6.13 -10.80 -0.41
N GLU A 217 6.84 -11.38 0.56
CA GLU A 217 6.84 -10.93 1.95
C GLU A 217 7.25 -9.48 2.08
N GLN A 218 8.26 -9.04 1.32
CA GLN A 218 8.78 -7.69 1.40
C GLN A 218 7.80 -6.67 0.82
N ARG A 219 7.62 -6.65 -0.49
CA ARG A 219 6.73 -5.71 -1.20
C ARG A 219 6.31 -6.27 -2.56
N LEU A 220 5.11 -5.85 -3.00
CA LEU A 220 4.54 -6.27 -4.29
C LEU A 220 4.18 -5.08 -5.20
N ASP A 221 4.66 -3.88 -4.91
CA ASP A 221 4.39 -2.70 -5.73
C ASP A 221 5.45 -2.49 -6.82
N TYR A 222 4.99 -2.32 -8.05
CA TYR A 222 5.84 -2.21 -9.24
C TYR A 222 6.84 -1.05 -9.15
N SER A 223 6.38 0.12 -8.70
CA SER A 223 7.23 1.33 -8.65
C SER A 223 8.47 1.13 -7.78
N TYR A 224 8.33 0.47 -6.63
CA TYR A 224 9.46 0.14 -5.75
C TYR A 224 10.38 -0.89 -6.40
N LEU A 225 9.81 -1.98 -6.89
CA LEU A 225 10.59 -3.06 -7.53
C LEU A 225 11.38 -2.57 -8.73
N ALA A 226 10.75 -1.77 -9.59
CA ALA A 226 11.40 -1.18 -10.76
C ALA A 226 12.57 -0.25 -10.38
N SER A 227 12.43 0.50 -9.28
CA SER A 227 13.51 1.36 -8.77
C SER A 227 14.65 0.58 -8.11
N SER A 228 14.38 -0.66 -7.67
CA SER A 228 15.35 -1.56 -7.03
C SER A 228 16.09 -2.45 -8.04
N LEU A 229 15.58 -2.57 -9.27
CA LEU A 229 16.30 -3.28 -10.33
C LEU A 229 17.59 -2.52 -10.67
N PRO A 230 18.71 -3.21 -10.90
CA PRO A 230 19.90 -2.55 -11.40
C PRO A 230 19.55 -1.86 -12.72
N ALA A 231 19.67 -0.54 -12.77
CA ALA A 231 19.69 0.17 -14.03
C ALA A 231 20.82 -0.48 -14.84
N ASN A 232 20.55 -0.88 -16.08
CA ASN A 232 21.54 -1.46 -16.96
C ASN A 232 22.86 -0.72 -16.80
N ASP A 233 23.87 -1.44 -16.31
CA ASP A 233 25.18 -0.97 -15.89
C ASP A 233 25.77 0.13 -16.77
N ILE A 234 25.91 1.34 -16.21
CA ILE A 234 26.99 2.25 -16.65
C ILE A 234 27.72 2.90 -15.46
N CYS A 235 27.30 2.75 -14.21
CA CYS A 235 28.13 3.14 -13.05
C CYS A 235 27.67 2.38 -11.82
N GLY A 236 28.59 1.68 -11.16
CA GLY A 236 28.36 1.04 -9.87
C GLY A 236 27.72 2.00 -8.87
N GLY A 237 26.40 2.04 -8.83
CA GLY A 237 25.65 2.94 -7.95
C GLY A 237 25.86 2.53 -6.51
N LEU A 238 26.33 3.46 -5.69
CA LEU A 238 26.40 3.28 -4.25
C LEU A 238 25.00 3.22 -3.66
N VAL A 239 24.78 2.37 -2.67
CA VAL A 239 23.54 2.34 -1.88
C VAL A 239 23.70 3.34 -0.73
N LEU A 240 22.64 4.08 -0.40
CA LEU A 240 22.70 5.05 0.71
C LEU A 240 23.15 4.41 2.02
N ARG A 241 22.78 3.15 2.26
CA ARG A 241 23.18 2.36 3.42
C ARG A 241 24.69 2.33 3.61
N ASP A 242 25.46 2.21 2.52
CA ASP A 242 26.91 2.05 2.56
C ASP A 242 27.66 3.34 2.97
N VAL A 243 27.01 4.49 2.82
CA VAL A 243 27.60 5.80 3.10
C VAL A 243 26.93 6.54 4.26
N THR A 244 25.89 5.93 4.86
CA THR A 244 25.11 6.54 5.95
C THR A 244 25.76 6.25 7.30
N LEU A 245 26.12 7.31 8.01
CA LEU A 245 26.61 7.26 9.38
C LEU A 245 25.48 7.10 10.39
N ALA A 246 24.35 7.75 10.15
CA ALA A 246 23.16 7.66 10.98
C ALA A 246 21.92 8.11 10.20
N ILE A 247 20.78 7.44 10.43
CA ILE A 247 19.46 7.90 10.07
C ILE A 247 18.54 7.77 11.28
N ARG A 248 17.76 8.82 11.57
CA ARG A 248 16.88 8.82 12.73
C ARG A 248 15.67 9.71 12.51
N ARG A 249 14.61 9.46 13.25
CA ARG A 249 13.46 10.35 13.34
C ARG A 249 13.79 11.52 14.27
N GLY A 250 13.16 12.66 14.01
CA GLY A 250 13.10 13.75 14.97
C GLY A 250 12.34 13.32 16.23
N ALA A 251 12.52 14.07 17.30
CA ALA A 251 12.05 13.67 18.63
C ALA A 251 10.74 14.36 19.06
N TYR A 252 10.38 15.49 18.47
CA TYR A 252 9.25 16.30 18.90
C TYR A 252 7.97 15.96 18.15
N SER A 253 6.89 15.66 18.88
CA SER A 253 5.56 15.51 18.29
C SER A 253 4.96 16.86 17.85
N SER A 254 3.87 16.82 17.07
CA SER A 254 3.14 18.03 16.69
C SER A 254 2.54 18.77 17.90
N SER A 255 2.25 18.07 19.01
CA SER A 255 1.79 18.67 20.28
C SER A 255 2.93 19.36 21.01
N ASP A 256 4.12 18.75 21.08
CA ASP A 256 5.28 19.33 21.74
C ASP A 256 5.68 20.67 21.10
N ARG A 257 5.60 20.74 19.77
CA ARG A 257 5.92 21.94 18.99
C ARG A 257 5.19 23.20 19.46
N LYS A 258 3.96 23.06 19.96
CA LYS A 258 3.15 24.20 20.44
C LYS A 258 3.58 24.72 21.81
N ASN A 259 4.26 23.89 22.60
CA ASN A 259 4.57 24.15 24.00
C ASN A 259 6.05 24.50 24.23
N LEU A 260 6.89 24.36 23.21
CA LEU A 260 8.33 24.63 23.30
C LEU A 260 8.64 26.12 23.14
N SER A 261 9.65 26.59 23.85
CA SER A 261 10.15 27.98 23.78
C SER A 261 11.11 28.23 22.59
N PHE A 262 11.30 27.22 21.75
CA PHE A 262 12.19 27.30 20.59
C PHE A 262 11.53 26.65 19.35
N PRO A 263 11.93 27.04 18.13
CA PRO A 263 11.35 26.54 16.91
C PRO A 263 11.73 25.07 16.67
N VAL A 264 10.77 24.29 16.16
CA VAL A 264 10.94 22.90 15.73
C VAL A 264 10.55 22.78 14.27
N PHE A 265 11.48 22.40 13.41
CA PHE A 265 11.25 22.22 11.98
C PHE A 265 10.34 21.01 11.71
N HIS A 266 9.32 21.21 10.89
CA HIS A 266 8.27 20.22 10.63
C HIS A 266 8.00 20.08 9.12
N THR A 267 7.20 19.11 8.73
CA THR A 267 6.85 18.84 7.31
C THR A 267 6.12 19.98 6.61
N THR A 268 5.52 20.90 7.35
CA THR A 268 4.89 22.14 6.84
C THR A 268 5.85 23.27 6.56
N ASP A 269 7.07 23.17 7.07
CA ASP A 269 8.05 24.28 7.03
C ASP A 269 9.05 24.12 5.88
N PHE A 270 8.92 23.04 5.09
CA PHE A 270 9.66 22.92 3.83
C PHE A 270 9.14 23.97 2.83
N VAL A 271 10.03 24.84 2.41
CA VAL A 271 9.72 25.86 1.38
C VAL A 271 9.93 25.25 0.01
N CYS A 272 8.89 25.31 -0.84
CA CYS A 272 8.97 24.80 -2.20
C CYS A 272 10.09 25.50 -2.98
N GLY A 273 11.03 24.72 -3.54
CA GLY A 273 12.18 25.24 -4.28
C GLY A 273 13.38 25.66 -3.40
N SER A 274 13.25 25.68 -2.08
CA SER A 274 14.40 25.92 -1.19
C SER A 274 15.16 24.61 -0.93
N ALA A 275 16.46 24.67 -1.09
CA ALA A 275 17.37 23.56 -0.80
C ALA A 275 17.85 23.53 0.67
N GLU A 276 17.59 24.58 1.43
CA GLU A 276 18.16 24.81 2.76
C GLU A 276 17.08 24.98 3.82
N VAL A 277 17.44 24.64 5.06
CA VAL A 277 16.58 24.91 6.22
C VAL A 277 16.59 26.42 6.51
N PRO A 278 15.40 27.06 6.67
CA PRO A 278 15.32 28.48 7.00
C PRO A 278 16.06 28.84 8.30
N ALA A 279 16.70 30.02 8.30
CA ALA A 279 17.58 30.45 9.40
C ALA A 279 16.85 30.57 10.76
N GLU A 280 15.54 30.87 10.75
CA GLU A 280 14.72 30.98 11.96
C GLU A 280 14.64 29.68 12.77
N PHE A 281 14.92 28.52 12.17
CA PHE A 281 14.93 27.24 12.88
C PHE A 281 16.27 26.93 13.56
N ARG A 282 17.30 27.76 13.37
CA ARG A 282 18.61 27.57 14.03
C ARG A 282 18.52 27.89 15.52
N LEU A 283 18.91 26.91 16.35
CA LEU A 283 18.86 27.07 17.78
C LEU A 283 20.08 27.83 18.30
N ASN A 284 19.85 28.82 19.18
CA ASN A 284 20.89 29.45 19.97
C ASN A 284 21.41 28.49 21.05
N LYS A 285 22.56 28.79 21.67
CA LYS A 285 23.21 27.92 22.68
C LYS A 285 22.30 27.59 23.88
N LYS A 286 21.42 28.52 24.29
CA LYS A 286 20.47 28.30 25.38
C LYS A 286 19.44 27.24 24.99
N ASN A 287 18.85 27.35 23.80
CA ASN A 287 17.83 26.44 23.29
C ASN A 287 18.42 25.06 22.95
N GLN A 288 19.68 24.99 22.51
CA GLN A 288 20.37 23.71 22.30
C GLN A 288 20.54 22.93 23.61
N ARG A 289 20.84 23.60 24.73
CA ARG A 289 20.93 22.97 26.05
C ARG A 289 19.56 22.57 26.60
N ALA A 290 18.51 23.33 26.27
CA ALA A 290 17.13 23.02 26.67
C ALA A 290 16.52 21.85 25.89
N ALA A 291 17.00 21.61 24.67
CA ALA A 291 16.56 20.54 23.81
C ALA A 291 17.24 19.21 24.22
N ASN A 292 16.75 18.55 25.24
CA ASN A 292 17.32 17.29 25.79
C ASN A 292 17.11 16.08 24.84
N VAL A 293 17.37 16.24 23.54
CA VAL A 293 17.18 15.24 22.47
C VAL A 293 18.23 15.43 21.38
N PRO A 294 18.52 14.41 20.56
CA PRO A 294 19.41 14.55 19.42
C PRO A 294 18.90 15.56 18.39
N LEU A 295 19.71 16.56 18.06
CA LEU A 295 19.42 17.65 17.12
C LEU A 295 20.06 17.38 15.75
N ALA A 296 19.45 17.84 14.68
CA ALA A 296 20.08 17.91 13.37
C ALA A 296 21.16 19.00 13.39
N GLN A 297 22.25 18.80 12.66
CA GLN A 297 23.40 19.71 12.62
C GLN A 297 23.86 19.98 11.19
N ALA A 298 24.73 20.95 11.01
CA ALA A 298 25.34 21.25 9.72
C ALA A 298 25.88 19.95 9.06
N GLY A 299 25.55 19.76 7.78
CA GLY A 299 25.88 18.55 7.03
C GLY A 299 24.78 17.48 7.01
N ASP A 300 23.77 17.56 7.86
CA ASP A 300 22.65 16.63 7.84
C ASP A 300 21.67 16.98 6.71
N ILE A 301 21.05 15.94 6.12
CA ILE A 301 19.96 16.06 5.15
C ILE A 301 18.64 15.74 5.86
N LEU A 302 17.67 16.63 5.74
CA LEU A 302 16.33 16.45 6.30
C LEU A 302 15.36 16.01 5.21
N LEU A 303 14.61 14.93 5.48
CA LEU A 303 13.60 14.38 4.58
C LEU A 303 12.26 14.33 5.29
N SER A 304 11.18 14.69 4.60
CA SER A 304 9.83 14.43 5.13
C SER A 304 9.57 12.93 5.18
N ARG A 305 9.24 12.42 6.39
CA ARG A 305 8.89 11.02 6.60
C ARG A 305 7.42 10.75 6.30
N VAL A 306 6.55 11.73 6.51
CA VAL A 306 5.08 11.61 6.41
C VAL A 306 4.50 12.83 5.72
N GLY A 307 3.51 12.63 4.88
CA GLY A 307 2.74 13.73 4.29
C GLY A 307 2.51 13.58 2.79
N ARG A 308 1.86 14.60 2.21
CA ARG A 308 1.70 14.69 0.76
C ARG A 308 2.99 15.22 0.13
N ASN A 309 3.33 14.74 -1.06
CA ASN A 309 4.49 15.17 -1.85
C ASN A 309 5.80 15.11 -1.03
N LEU A 310 5.98 14.05 -0.22
CA LEU A 310 7.16 13.91 0.64
C LEU A 310 8.46 13.88 -0.17
N GLU A 311 8.42 13.40 -1.42
CA GLU A 311 9.54 13.34 -2.36
C GLU A 311 10.09 14.72 -2.77
N GLN A 312 9.30 15.78 -2.57
CA GLN A 312 9.70 17.15 -2.82
C GLN A 312 10.25 17.85 -1.58
N LYS A 313 10.14 17.22 -0.42
CA LYS A 313 10.48 17.79 0.89
C LYS A 313 11.81 17.22 1.38
N VAL A 314 12.86 17.69 0.75
CA VAL A 314 14.26 17.39 1.08
C VAL A 314 15.01 18.71 1.19
N CYS A 315 15.71 18.95 2.30
CA CYS A 315 16.57 20.11 2.48
C CYS A 315 17.86 19.75 3.21
N TYR A 316 18.83 20.63 3.12
CA TYR A 316 20.17 20.50 3.70
C TYR A 316 20.35 21.46 4.85
N VAL A 317 20.98 21.01 5.92
CA VAL A 317 21.36 21.88 7.04
C VAL A 317 22.73 22.46 6.72
N THR A 318 22.76 23.72 6.26
CA THR A 318 24.01 24.41 5.87
C THR A 318 24.84 24.81 7.08
N GLU A 319 24.18 25.25 8.15
CA GLU A 319 24.87 25.69 9.37
C GLU A 319 23.96 25.58 10.60
N GLY A 320 24.59 25.55 11.78
CA GLY A 320 23.89 25.55 13.07
C GLY A 320 23.33 24.19 13.47
N VAL A 321 22.38 24.25 14.37
CA VAL A 321 21.72 23.08 14.98
C VAL A 321 20.21 23.29 14.95
N ILE A 322 19.46 22.27 14.55
CA ILE A 322 18.03 22.34 14.27
C ILE A 322 17.28 21.29 15.11
N ALA A 323 16.24 21.69 15.82
CA ALA A 323 15.28 20.75 16.39
C ALA A 323 14.28 20.32 15.32
N VAL A 324 14.00 19.04 15.19
CA VAL A 324 13.12 18.48 14.16
C VAL A 324 12.02 17.60 14.75
N SER A 325 10.85 17.64 14.10
CA SER A 325 9.70 16.84 14.53
C SER A 325 9.85 15.36 14.14
N ASP A 326 9.07 14.51 14.78
CA ASP A 326 9.00 13.06 14.53
C ASP A 326 8.49 12.68 13.11
N CYS A 327 7.98 13.67 12.38
CA CYS A 327 7.58 13.56 10.98
C CYS A 327 8.73 13.78 9.98
N ILE A 328 9.95 14.01 10.47
CA ILE A 328 11.17 14.24 9.67
C ILE A 328 12.20 13.16 9.97
N LEU A 329 12.87 12.67 8.94
CA LEU A 329 14.09 11.88 9.03
C LEU A 329 15.29 12.81 8.93
N VAL A 330 16.27 12.58 9.80
CA VAL A 330 17.59 13.21 9.77
C VAL A 330 18.58 12.18 9.25
N LEU A 331 19.08 12.39 8.05
CA LEU A 331 20.06 11.55 7.39
C LEU A 331 21.45 12.18 7.50
N ARG A 332 22.35 11.48 8.13
CA ARG A 332 23.78 11.86 8.25
C ARG A 332 24.61 10.89 7.43
N VAL A 333 25.28 11.41 6.43
CA VAL A 333 26.18 10.63 5.56
C VAL A 333 27.62 11.08 5.73
N GLU A 334 28.56 10.25 5.28
CA GLU A 334 29.97 10.62 5.23
C GLU A 334 30.15 11.96 4.49
N GLN A 335 31.02 12.82 5.01
CA GLN A 335 31.25 14.20 4.51
C GLN A 335 31.50 14.26 2.99
N ARG A 336 32.28 13.34 2.46
CA ARG A 336 32.58 13.25 1.02
C ARG A 336 31.37 12.99 0.13
N TYR A 337 30.29 12.43 0.67
CA TYR A 337 29.07 12.09 -0.08
C TYR A 337 27.90 13.06 0.16
N GLN A 338 27.98 13.96 1.15
CA GLN A 338 26.87 14.83 1.55
C GLN A 338 26.19 15.52 0.36
N MET A 339 26.97 16.27 -0.43
CA MET A 339 26.43 17.02 -1.56
C MET A 339 26.00 16.14 -2.73
N ARG A 340 26.66 14.99 -2.93
CA ARG A 340 26.26 14.01 -3.97
C ARG A 340 24.91 13.39 -3.62
N VAL A 341 24.73 12.93 -2.39
CA VAL A 341 23.46 12.36 -1.88
C VAL A 341 22.36 13.41 -1.91
N PHE A 342 22.64 14.63 -1.44
CA PHE A 342 21.65 15.71 -1.45
C PHE A 342 21.19 16.05 -2.88
N ARG A 343 22.12 16.20 -3.83
CA ARG A 343 21.79 16.44 -5.25
C ARG A 343 20.99 15.31 -5.86
N TYR A 344 21.35 14.06 -5.55
CA TYR A 344 20.57 12.90 -5.98
C TYR A 344 19.12 12.97 -5.44
N LEU A 345 18.92 13.09 -4.14
CA LEU A 345 17.60 13.08 -3.51
C LEU A 345 16.71 14.24 -4.00
N THR A 346 17.30 15.36 -4.41
CA THR A 346 16.58 16.53 -4.98
C THR A 346 16.42 16.49 -6.49
N SER A 347 17.10 15.57 -7.19
CA SER A 347 16.98 15.36 -8.63
C SER A 347 15.62 14.75 -9.01
N THR A 348 15.28 14.78 -10.28
CA THR A 348 14.08 14.09 -10.82
C THR A 348 14.12 12.58 -10.51
N GLN A 349 15.29 11.95 -10.68
CA GLN A 349 15.48 10.51 -10.41
C GLN A 349 15.34 10.19 -8.92
N GLY A 350 15.98 10.96 -8.04
CA GLY A 350 15.89 10.75 -6.60
C GLY A 350 14.49 11.00 -6.05
N ARG A 351 13.78 12.01 -6.55
CA ARG A 351 12.36 12.24 -6.22
C ARG A 351 11.48 11.08 -6.66
N ALA A 352 11.69 10.55 -7.87
CA ALA A 352 10.97 9.37 -8.33
C ALA A 352 11.26 8.15 -7.44
N ALA A 353 12.52 7.95 -7.04
CA ALA A 353 12.91 6.89 -6.13
C ALA A 353 12.29 7.04 -4.72
N LEU A 354 12.28 8.25 -4.13
CA LEU A 354 11.61 8.54 -2.86
C LEU A 354 10.10 8.30 -2.95
N LEU A 355 9.48 8.70 -4.05
CA LEU A 355 8.05 8.46 -4.29
C LEU A 355 7.75 6.96 -4.41
N ALA A 356 8.57 6.22 -5.13
CA ALA A 356 8.46 4.76 -5.28
C ALA A 356 8.67 4.04 -3.94
N ALA A 357 9.63 4.49 -3.12
CA ALA A 357 9.92 3.93 -1.81
C ALA A 357 8.84 4.27 -0.75
N SER A 358 8.02 5.31 -0.99
CA SER A 358 6.94 5.71 -0.08
C SER A 358 5.70 4.82 -0.23
N HIS A 359 4.90 4.71 0.83
CA HIS A 359 3.65 3.95 0.86
C HIS A 359 2.61 4.64 1.75
N GLY A 360 1.35 4.22 1.66
CA GLY A 360 0.25 4.72 2.47
C GLY A 360 -0.97 5.16 1.66
N VAL A 361 -2.12 5.15 2.34
CA VAL A 361 -3.42 5.57 1.80
C VAL A 361 -3.73 6.96 2.38
N GLY A 362 -3.73 7.99 1.55
CA GLY A 362 -3.96 9.37 1.95
C GLY A 362 -2.67 10.15 2.23
N ALA A 363 -2.11 10.08 3.44
CA ALA A 363 -0.77 10.58 3.72
C ALA A 363 0.26 9.49 3.41
N SER A 364 1.18 9.76 2.49
CA SER A 364 2.30 8.86 2.23
C SER A 364 3.29 8.90 3.37
N PHE A 365 3.98 7.80 3.64
CA PHE A 365 5.12 7.75 4.55
C PHE A 365 6.25 6.89 3.98
N ILE A 366 7.48 7.16 4.43
CA ILE A 366 8.68 6.42 4.05
C ILE A 366 9.38 5.92 5.31
N THR A 367 9.88 4.69 5.27
CA THR A 367 10.65 4.09 6.36
C THR A 367 12.13 4.44 6.25
N THR A 368 12.87 4.30 7.36
CA THR A 368 14.34 4.45 7.37
C THR A 368 15.01 3.48 6.43
N ASP A 369 14.60 2.20 6.44
CA ASP A 369 15.17 1.16 5.58
C ASP A 369 14.93 1.45 4.10
N ALA A 370 13.70 1.89 3.75
CA ALA A 370 13.39 2.25 2.37
C ALA A 370 14.24 3.43 1.86
N VAL A 371 14.63 4.37 2.73
CA VAL A 371 15.59 5.43 2.36
C VAL A 371 17.00 4.88 2.23
N LEU A 372 17.43 4.00 3.16
CA LEU A 372 18.77 3.42 3.13
C LEU A 372 19.04 2.54 1.91
N ASP A 373 18.01 1.92 1.35
CA ASP A 373 18.10 1.03 0.18
C ASP A 373 18.11 1.78 -1.16
N LEU A 374 18.00 3.12 -1.16
CA LEU A 374 18.09 3.91 -2.39
C LEU A 374 19.52 3.86 -2.97
N LYS A 375 19.59 3.69 -4.31
CA LYS A 375 20.84 3.75 -5.09
C LYS A 375 21.04 5.16 -5.64
N PHE A 376 22.27 5.69 -5.59
CA PHE A 376 22.58 7.06 -6.01
C PHE A 376 23.90 7.20 -6.77
#